data_2da7f23ca65fa8e7b0b13448fe9ba6ef
#
_entry.id   2da7f23ca65fa8e7b0b13448fe9ba6ef
#
_cell.length_a   1.000
_cell.length_b   1.000
_cell.length_c   1.000
_cell.angle_alpha   90.00
_cell.angle_beta   90.00
_cell.angle_gamma   90.00
#
_symmetry.space_group_name_H-M   'P 1'
#
loop_
_entity.id
_entity.type
_entity.pdbx_description
1 polymer ?
#
loop_
_entity_poly.entity_id
_entity_poly.type
_entity_poly.pdbx_seq_one_letter_code
_entity_poly.pdbx_strand_id
1 'polypeptide(L)'
;MGWRFVVKISFLILSFVMTPAYSEENNFGNQNALVLEVSVPATEERTALVFGFTMAMLKALPETVYKTSTVWTEELNEFKGARLVDLLAAIDARPKSVIAWAINDYMAEFDPTQEGWNEALIAYSVNGKPMPVREKGPLWIVFPYYESPKFRSDYIYSQSVWQLNRIDVE
;
A
#
# COMPACT_ATOMS: atom_id res chain seq x y z
N MET A 1 67.36 -37.89 -38.29
CA MET A 1 67.40 -36.77 -37.32
C MET A 1 66.06 -36.10 -37.38
N GLY A 2 65.09 -36.60 -36.62
CA GLY A 2 63.70 -36.17 -36.69
C GLY A 2 63.32 -35.32 -35.43
N TRP A 3 62.91 -34.11 -35.64
CA TRP A 3 62.48 -33.22 -34.56
C TRP A 3 60.93 -33.32 -34.41
N ARG A 4 60.52 -33.87 -33.24
CA ARG A 4 59.09 -33.95 -32.88
C ARG A 4 58.74 -32.69 -32.18
N PHE A 5 57.87 -31.87 -32.82
CA PHE A 5 57.17 -30.70 -32.16
C PHE A 5 56.04 -31.25 -31.28
N VAL A 6 56.15 -31.02 -29.97
CA VAL A 6 55.08 -31.27 -29.02
C VAL A 6 54.26 -30.00 -28.90
N VAL A 7 53.04 -30.00 -29.45
CA VAL A 7 52.09 -28.93 -29.27
C VAL A 7 51.39 -29.11 -27.92
N LYS A 8 51.65 -28.21 -26.97
CA LYS A 8 50.89 -28.14 -25.71
C LYS A 8 49.58 -27.38 -25.97
N ILE A 9 48.47 -28.11 -25.98
CA ILE A 9 47.13 -27.52 -26.00
C ILE A 9 46.77 -27.16 -24.55
N SER A 10 46.77 -25.84 -24.24
CA SER A 10 46.26 -25.31 -22.96
C SER A 10 44.74 -25.20 -23.06
N PHE A 11 44.07 -26.07 -22.31
CA PHE A 11 42.60 -25.94 -22.11
C PHE A 11 42.34 -24.78 -21.13
N LEU A 12 41.81 -23.69 -21.65
CA LEU A 12 41.28 -22.58 -20.85
C LEU A 12 39.88 -22.99 -20.35
N ILE A 13 39.79 -23.39 -19.07
CA ILE A 13 38.49 -23.65 -18.44
C ILE A 13 37.88 -22.30 -18.09
N LEU A 14 36.92 -21.84 -18.92
CA LEU A 14 36.09 -20.68 -18.64
C LEU A 14 35.04 -21.09 -17.62
N SER A 15 35.29 -20.81 -16.32
CA SER A 15 34.30 -21.01 -15.26
C SER A 15 33.20 -19.94 -15.39
N PHE A 16 32.06 -20.37 -15.91
CA PHE A 16 30.85 -19.56 -15.93
C PHE A 16 30.31 -19.48 -14.50
N VAL A 17 30.58 -18.39 -13.82
CA VAL A 17 29.96 -18.07 -12.52
C VAL A 17 28.53 -17.68 -12.78
N MET A 18 27.61 -18.61 -12.59
CA MET A 18 26.17 -18.36 -12.61
C MET A 18 25.82 -17.60 -11.33
N THR A 19 25.70 -16.26 -11.40
CA THR A 19 25.08 -15.48 -10.34
C THR A 19 23.63 -15.88 -10.26
N PRO A 20 23.09 -16.28 -9.09
CA PRO A 20 21.67 -16.48 -8.96
C PRO A 20 20.97 -15.13 -9.22
N ALA A 21 20.13 -15.09 -10.24
CA ALA A 21 19.18 -14.00 -10.41
C ALA A 21 18.31 -13.98 -9.15
N TYR A 22 18.46 -12.95 -8.34
CA TYR A 22 17.54 -12.65 -7.26
C TYR A 22 16.22 -12.29 -7.95
N SER A 23 15.32 -13.26 -8.09
CA SER A 23 13.94 -12.98 -8.45
C SER A 23 13.35 -12.25 -7.24
N GLU A 24 13.04 -10.98 -7.39
CA GLU A 24 12.08 -10.32 -6.52
C GLU A 24 10.78 -11.13 -6.63
N GLU A 25 10.61 -12.10 -5.76
CA GLU A 25 9.31 -12.73 -5.55
C GLU A 25 8.35 -11.61 -5.15
N ASN A 26 7.45 -11.30 -6.07
CA ASN A 26 6.31 -10.45 -5.79
C ASN A 26 5.60 -11.02 -4.57
N ASN A 27 5.72 -10.35 -3.44
CA ASN A 27 5.20 -10.75 -2.12
C ASN A 27 3.66 -10.77 -2.07
N PHE A 28 2.99 -10.60 -3.22
CA PHE A 28 1.53 -10.66 -3.40
C PHE A 28 0.93 -12.03 -3.12
N GLY A 29 1.74 -13.09 -2.99
CA GLY A 29 1.27 -14.44 -2.65
C GLY A 29 1.25 -14.76 -1.15
N ASN A 30 1.92 -13.99 -0.31
CA ASN A 30 1.94 -14.23 1.13
C ASN A 30 0.77 -13.51 1.82
N GLN A 31 -0.33 -14.21 2.01
CA GLN A 31 -1.51 -13.67 2.70
C GLN A 31 -1.23 -13.24 4.15
N ASN A 32 -0.10 -13.64 4.72
CA ASN A 32 0.34 -13.29 6.07
C ASN A 32 1.30 -12.09 6.09
N ALA A 33 1.70 -11.55 4.93
CA ALA A 33 2.53 -10.35 4.89
C ALA A 33 1.75 -9.13 5.39
N LEU A 34 2.39 -8.34 6.25
CA LEU A 34 1.83 -7.05 6.67
C LEU A 34 1.82 -6.10 5.49
N VAL A 35 0.69 -5.44 5.27
CA VAL A 35 0.49 -4.46 4.19
C VAL A 35 0.24 -3.06 4.73
N LEU A 36 -0.10 -2.94 6.02
CA LEU A 36 -0.35 -1.67 6.69
C LEU A 36 0.08 -1.77 8.15
N GLU A 37 0.78 -0.76 8.63
CA GLU A 37 1.08 -0.55 10.04
C GLU A 37 0.26 0.63 10.58
N VAL A 38 -0.30 0.49 11.78
CA VAL A 38 -1.05 1.56 12.45
C VAL A 38 -0.45 1.79 13.83
N SER A 39 0.13 2.97 14.06
CA SER A 39 0.71 3.37 15.34
C SER A 39 -0.30 4.21 16.13
N VAL A 40 -0.51 3.83 17.38
CA VAL A 40 -1.37 4.56 18.32
C VAL A 40 -0.50 5.01 19.50
N PRO A 41 -0.45 6.32 19.81
CA PRO A 41 0.43 6.83 20.86
C PRO A 41 0.01 6.36 22.25
N ALA A 42 0.94 6.49 23.20
CA ALA A 42 0.65 6.30 24.60
C ALA A 42 -0.32 7.38 25.11
N THR A 43 -1.17 7.00 26.07
CA THR A 43 -1.97 7.92 26.87
C THR A 43 -1.62 7.73 28.34
N GLU A 44 -2.22 8.50 29.24
CA GLU A 44 -2.02 8.30 30.69
C GLU A 44 -2.45 6.90 31.16
N GLU A 45 -3.42 6.28 30.46
CA GLU A 45 -4.02 5.00 30.82
C GLU A 45 -3.50 3.81 29.97
N ARG A 46 -2.78 4.07 28.87
CA ARG A 46 -2.36 3.05 27.89
C ARG A 46 -0.97 3.33 27.33
N THR A 47 -0.14 2.28 27.20
CA THR A 47 1.12 2.34 26.47
C THR A 47 0.88 2.52 24.96
N ALA A 48 1.91 3.03 24.25
CA ALA A 48 1.88 3.07 22.79
C ALA A 48 1.69 1.67 22.20
N LEU A 49 0.89 1.56 21.15
CA LEU A 49 0.59 0.31 20.46
C LEU A 49 0.91 0.45 18.97
N VAL A 50 1.36 -0.65 18.38
CA VAL A 50 1.54 -0.78 16.92
C VAL A 50 0.76 -2.00 16.45
N PHE A 51 -0.15 -1.79 15.52
CA PHE A 51 -0.98 -2.82 14.91
C PHE A 51 -0.51 -3.09 13.48
N GLY A 52 -0.16 -4.35 13.19
CA GLY A 52 0.13 -4.78 11.82
C GLY A 52 -1.10 -5.42 11.18
N PHE A 53 -1.49 -4.94 10.01
CA PHE A 53 -2.61 -5.49 9.25
C PHE A 53 -2.11 -6.26 8.03
N THR A 54 -2.61 -7.49 7.88
CA THR A 54 -2.51 -8.26 6.65
C THR A 54 -3.66 -7.89 5.72
N MET A 55 -3.55 -8.25 4.44
CA MET A 55 -4.66 -8.08 3.49
C MET A 55 -5.93 -8.83 3.93
N ALA A 56 -5.78 -10.00 4.55
CA ALA A 56 -6.92 -10.77 5.07
C ALA A 56 -7.64 -10.03 6.20
N MET A 57 -6.90 -9.38 7.11
CA MET A 57 -7.47 -8.58 8.21
C MET A 57 -8.23 -7.36 7.67
N LEU A 58 -7.67 -6.66 6.68
CA LEU A 58 -8.37 -5.52 6.04
C LEU A 58 -9.67 -5.95 5.35
N LYS A 59 -9.68 -7.11 4.69
CA LYS A 59 -10.87 -7.67 4.04
C LYS A 59 -11.91 -8.21 5.02
N ALA A 60 -11.57 -8.44 6.28
CA ALA A 60 -12.50 -8.83 7.34
C ALA A 60 -13.26 -7.63 7.94
N LEU A 61 -12.81 -6.40 7.69
CA LEU A 61 -13.52 -5.18 8.07
C LEU A 61 -14.77 -4.98 7.19
N PRO A 62 -15.72 -4.11 7.60
CA PRO A 62 -16.87 -3.76 6.77
C PRO A 62 -16.44 -3.30 5.38
N GLU A 63 -16.90 -4.02 4.35
CA GLU A 63 -16.57 -3.73 2.96
C GLU A 63 -17.36 -2.51 2.46
N THR A 64 -16.68 -1.58 1.81
CA THR A 64 -17.28 -0.44 1.11
C THR A 64 -16.80 -0.42 -0.34
N VAL A 65 -17.69 -0.04 -1.25
CA VAL A 65 -17.41 0.04 -2.69
C VAL A 65 -17.75 1.43 -3.20
N TYR A 66 -16.80 2.08 -3.87
CA TYR A 66 -17.04 3.33 -4.61
C TYR A 66 -16.88 3.10 -6.11
N LYS A 67 -17.85 3.59 -6.89
CA LYS A 67 -17.73 3.71 -8.35
C LYS A 67 -17.42 5.15 -8.69
N THR A 68 -16.16 5.43 -8.97
CA THR A 68 -15.71 6.81 -9.17
C THR A 68 -14.58 6.90 -10.20
N SER A 69 -14.48 8.03 -10.88
CA SER A 69 -13.26 8.44 -11.59
C SER A 69 -12.38 9.24 -10.63
N THR A 70 -11.11 9.28 -10.90
CA THR A 70 -10.14 10.10 -10.17
C THR A 70 -9.42 11.03 -11.14
N VAL A 71 -8.74 12.07 -10.64
CA VAL A 71 -7.87 12.90 -11.49
C VAL A 71 -6.67 12.15 -12.05
N TRP A 72 -6.41 10.93 -11.56
CA TRP A 72 -5.30 10.06 -12.00
C TRP A 72 -5.76 8.87 -12.85
N THR A 73 -7.08 8.73 -13.08
CA THR A 73 -7.67 7.65 -13.89
C THR A 73 -8.74 8.25 -14.80
N GLU A 74 -8.67 7.93 -16.10
CA GLU A 74 -9.58 8.51 -17.10
C GLU A 74 -11.00 7.91 -17.03
N GLU A 75 -11.11 6.67 -16.56
CA GLU A 75 -12.36 5.91 -16.56
C GLU A 75 -13.00 5.84 -15.17
N LEU A 76 -14.30 5.54 -15.16
CA LEU A 76 -15.03 5.20 -13.95
C LEU A 76 -14.56 3.82 -13.47
N ASN A 77 -13.96 3.77 -12.29
CA ASN A 77 -13.45 2.55 -11.68
C ASN A 77 -14.26 2.17 -10.45
N GLU A 78 -14.33 0.88 -10.17
CA GLU A 78 -14.87 0.33 -8.93
C GLU A 78 -13.75 0.09 -7.94
N PHE A 79 -13.71 0.88 -6.88
CA PHE A 79 -12.77 0.73 -5.77
C PHE A 79 -13.47 0.00 -4.62
N LYS A 80 -12.81 -1.05 -4.11
CA LYS A 80 -13.30 -1.84 -2.99
C LYS A 80 -12.29 -1.79 -1.87
N GLY A 81 -12.75 -1.59 -0.64
CA GLY A 81 -11.89 -1.44 0.53
C GLY A 81 -12.66 -1.44 1.84
N ALA A 82 -11.96 -1.07 2.92
CA ALA A 82 -12.52 -0.72 4.20
C ALA A 82 -12.37 0.78 4.46
N ARG A 83 -13.34 1.41 5.09
CA ARG A 83 -13.20 2.84 5.45
C ARG A 83 -12.16 3.00 6.56
N LEU A 84 -11.44 4.13 6.54
CA LEU A 84 -10.48 4.49 7.57
C LEU A 84 -11.13 4.48 8.97
N VAL A 85 -12.34 5.00 9.09
CA VAL A 85 -13.09 5.02 10.34
C VAL A 85 -13.43 3.61 10.86
N ASP A 86 -13.71 2.65 9.99
CA ASP A 86 -14.00 1.26 10.37
C ASP A 86 -12.73 0.55 10.85
N LEU A 87 -11.58 0.82 10.23
CA LEU A 87 -10.28 0.32 10.67
C LEU A 87 -9.92 0.87 12.06
N LEU A 88 -10.05 2.18 12.28
CA LEU A 88 -9.77 2.82 13.57
C LEU A 88 -10.71 2.32 14.67
N ALA A 89 -11.99 2.12 14.35
CA ALA A 89 -12.95 1.54 15.29
C ALA A 89 -12.60 0.11 15.70
N ALA A 90 -12.06 -0.70 14.77
CA ALA A 90 -11.65 -2.09 15.05
C ALA A 90 -10.49 -2.20 16.05
N ILE A 91 -9.70 -1.14 16.22
CA ILE A 91 -8.61 -1.07 17.21
C ILE A 91 -8.92 -0.13 18.39
N ASP A 92 -10.18 0.28 18.55
CA ASP A 92 -10.67 1.25 19.56
C ASP A 92 -9.83 2.54 19.60
N ALA A 93 -9.40 3.02 18.41
CA ALA A 93 -8.70 4.28 18.28
C ALA A 93 -9.70 5.43 18.07
N ARG A 94 -9.50 6.52 18.83
CA ARG A 94 -10.31 7.75 18.77
C ARG A 94 -9.38 8.94 18.54
N PRO A 95 -8.95 9.17 17.28
CA PRO A 95 -7.94 10.16 16.99
C PRO A 95 -8.46 11.60 17.11
N LYS A 96 -7.53 12.51 17.41
CA LYS A 96 -7.69 13.95 17.16
C LYS A 96 -7.23 14.29 15.76
N SER A 97 -6.20 13.61 15.28
CA SER A 97 -5.76 13.62 13.88
C SER A 97 -5.17 12.26 13.49
N VAL A 98 -5.04 12.02 12.20
CA VAL A 98 -4.42 10.81 11.62
C VAL A 98 -3.48 11.22 10.51
N ILE A 99 -2.26 10.70 10.52
CA ILE A 99 -1.30 10.90 9.43
C ILE A 99 -1.17 9.60 8.65
N ALA A 100 -1.52 9.63 7.38
CA ALA A 100 -1.35 8.50 6.45
C ALA A 100 -0.08 8.69 5.62
N TRP A 101 0.75 7.65 5.54
CA TRP A 101 2.04 7.65 4.87
C TRP A 101 2.06 6.67 3.70
N ALA A 102 2.63 7.13 2.60
CA ALA A 102 2.97 6.28 1.46
C ALA A 102 4.39 5.71 1.60
N ILE A 103 4.70 4.67 0.82
CA ILE A 103 6.04 4.05 0.76
C ILE A 103 7.15 5.06 0.39
N ASN A 104 6.83 6.12 -0.37
CA ASN A 104 7.77 7.17 -0.81
C ASN A 104 7.82 8.39 0.11
N ASP A 105 7.39 8.24 1.37
CA ASP A 105 7.33 9.28 2.39
C ASP A 105 6.36 10.44 2.10
N TYR A 106 5.50 10.32 1.07
CA TYR A 106 4.37 11.23 0.95
C TYR A 106 3.43 11.03 2.13
N MET A 107 2.96 12.12 2.72
CA MET A 107 2.04 12.06 3.85
C MET A 107 0.84 12.99 3.65
N ALA A 108 -0.28 12.60 4.25
CA ALA A 108 -1.46 13.44 4.37
C ALA A 108 -2.04 13.35 5.78
N GLU A 109 -2.39 14.50 6.34
CA GLU A 109 -3.05 14.60 7.64
C GLU A 109 -4.57 14.64 7.46
N PHE A 110 -5.26 13.89 8.30
CA PHE A 110 -6.72 13.79 8.34
C PHE A 110 -7.23 14.31 9.68
N ASP A 111 -8.11 15.30 9.61
CA ASP A 111 -8.84 15.83 10.76
C ASP A 111 -10.24 15.20 10.79
N PRO A 112 -10.62 14.50 11.89
CA PRO A 112 -11.94 13.88 12.03
C PRO A 112 -13.13 14.84 11.96
N THR A 113 -12.89 16.15 12.09
CA THR A 113 -13.93 17.19 12.00
C THR A 113 -14.15 17.69 10.57
N GLN A 114 -13.24 17.37 9.66
CA GLN A 114 -13.28 17.85 8.28
C GLN A 114 -14.16 16.98 7.38
N GLU A 115 -14.64 17.61 6.30
CA GLU A 115 -15.42 16.94 5.27
C GLU A 115 -14.57 15.84 4.59
N GLY A 116 -15.19 14.69 4.31
CA GLY A 116 -14.53 13.54 3.70
C GLY A 116 -13.95 12.54 4.68
N TRP A 117 -13.83 12.86 5.97
CA TRP A 117 -13.30 11.94 6.98
C TRP A 117 -13.97 10.57 6.97
N ASN A 118 -15.32 10.55 6.99
CA ASN A 118 -16.07 9.29 7.05
C ASN A 118 -16.05 8.50 5.73
N GLU A 119 -15.67 9.15 4.63
CA GLU A 119 -15.69 8.58 3.29
C GLU A 119 -14.28 8.16 2.81
N ALA A 120 -13.22 8.41 3.60
CA ALA A 120 -11.88 7.95 3.29
C ALA A 120 -11.84 6.41 3.22
N LEU A 121 -11.71 5.85 2.02
CA LEU A 121 -11.68 4.41 1.75
C LEU A 121 -10.24 3.94 1.58
N ILE A 122 -9.79 3.04 2.42
CA ILE A 122 -8.55 2.28 2.20
C ILE A 122 -8.87 1.18 1.18
N ALA A 123 -8.74 1.51 -0.10
CA ALA A 123 -9.00 0.59 -1.20
C ALA A 123 -7.88 -0.43 -1.31
N TYR A 124 -8.23 -1.71 -1.44
CA TYR A 124 -7.32 -2.84 -1.66
C TYR A 124 -7.54 -3.51 -3.02
N SER A 125 -8.55 -3.11 -3.76
CA SER A 125 -8.74 -3.57 -5.15
C SER A 125 -9.40 -2.50 -6.02
N VAL A 126 -9.12 -2.57 -7.32
CA VAL A 126 -9.77 -1.78 -8.37
C VAL A 126 -10.29 -2.72 -9.45
N ASN A 127 -11.55 -2.55 -9.86
CA ASN A 127 -12.23 -3.39 -10.87
C ASN A 127 -12.10 -4.89 -10.57
N GLY A 128 -12.24 -5.27 -9.29
CA GLY A 128 -12.15 -6.63 -8.80
C GLY A 128 -10.74 -7.24 -8.76
N LYS A 129 -9.67 -6.46 -9.03
CA LYS A 129 -8.29 -6.93 -9.03
C LYS A 129 -7.48 -6.25 -7.93
N PRO A 130 -6.52 -6.94 -7.27
CA PRO A 130 -5.54 -6.31 -6.39
C PRO A 130 -4.73 -5.27 -7.14
N MET A 131 -4.34 -4.20 -6.47
CA MET A 131 -3.48 -3.16 -7.04
C MET A 131 -2.00 -3.50 -6.80
N PRO A 132 -1.19 -3.66 -7.86
CA PRO A 132 0.26 -3.78 -7.71
C PRO A 132 0.88 -2.50 -7.15
N VAL A 133 2.01 -2.61 -6.44
CA VAL A 133 2.75 -1.45 -5.91
C VAL A 133 3.07 -0.43 -7.01
N ARG A 134 3.53 -0.89 -8.19
CA ARG A 134 3.80 -0.04 -9.36
C ARG A 134 2.57 0.70 -9.92
N GLU A 135 1.35 0.27 -9.55
CA GLU A 135 0.06 0.81 -9.99
C GLU A 135 -0.75 1.35 -8.81
N LYS A 136 -0.11 2.10 -7.93
CA LYS A 136 -0.68 2.77 -6.74
C LYS A 136 -1.05 1.85 -5.57
N GLY A 137 -0.85 0.51 -5.67
CA GLY A 137 -1.11 -0.45 -4.58
C GLY A 137 0.04 -0.57 -3.56
N PRO A 138 -0.08 -1.50 -2.61
CA PRO A 138 -1.20 -2.42 -2.43
C PRO A 138 -2.47 -1.77 -1.89
N LEU A 139 -2.37 -0.60 -1.24
CA LEU A 139 -3.46 0.15 -0.66
C LEU A 139 -3.45 1.59 -1.19
N TRP A 140 -4.64 2.14 -1.38
CA TRP A 140 -4.83 3.51 -1.84
C TRP A 140 -6.00 4.16 -1.10
N ILE A 141 -5.80 5.32 -0.47
CA ILE A 141 -6.92 6.10 0.09
C ILE A 141 -7.62 6.82 -1.05
N VAL A 142 -8.91 6.51 -1.24
CA VAL A 142 -9.76 7.11 -2.26
C VAL A 142 -11.06 7.62 -1.66
N PHE A 143 -11.71 8.55 -2.37
CA PHE A 143 -12.97 9.15 -2.00
C PHE A 143 -14.00 8.97 -3.11
N PRO A 144 -15.31 9.14 -2.84
CA PRO A 144 -16.35 9.01 -3.85
C PRO A 144 -16.45 10.30 -4.71
N TYR A 145 -15.38 10.62 -5.45
CA TYR A 145 -15.23 11.88 -6.19
C TYR A 145 -16.38 12.14 -7.18
N TYR A 146 -16.96 11.09 -7.74
CA TYR A 146 -18.05 11.21 -8.70
C TYR A 146 -19.38 11.56 -8.03
N GLU A 147 -19.60 11.17 -6.77
CA GLU A 147 -20.87 11.35 -6.07
C GLU A 147 -21.18 12.81 -5.75
N SER A 148 -20.14 13.62 -5.46
CA SER A 148 -20.36 15.02 -5.11
C SER A 148 -19.14 15.90 -5.45
N PRO A 149 -19.38 17.16 -5.87
CA PRO A 149 -18.33 18.16 -6.06
C PRO A 149 -17.45 18.38 -4.82
N LYS A 150 -17.98 18.20 -3.62
CA LYS A 150 -17.25 18.36 -2.36
C LYS A 150 -16.01 17.46 -2.27
N PHE A 151 -16.05 16.27 -2.88
CA PHE A 151 -14.92 15.35 -2.94
C PHE A 151 -13.90 15.65 -4.06
N ARG A 152 -14.11 16.74 -4.82
CA ARG A 152 -13.24 17.17 -5.93
C ARG A 152 -12.48 18.45 -5.61
N SER A 153 -12.06 18.61 -4.36
CA SER A 153 -11.23 19.73 -3.91
C SER A 153 -9.75 19.34 -3.81
N ASP A 154 -8.87 20.34 -3.90
CA ASP A 154 -7.42 20.13 -3.71
C ASP A 154 -7.10 19.48 -2.37
N TYR A 155 -7.88 19.81 -1.34
CA TYR A 155 -7.78 19.22 -0.01
C TYR A 155 -8.02 17.70 -0.06
N ILE A 156 -9.13 17.24 -0.64
CA ILE A 156 -9.47 15.81 -0.77
C ILE A 156 -8.46 15.08 -1.69
N TYR A 157 -8.02 15.73 -2.77
CA TYR A 157 -6.99 15.14 -3.63
C TYR A 157 -5.65 14.97 -2.90
N SER A 158 -5.26 15.93 -2.06
CA SER A 158 -4.05 15.79 -1.25
C SER A 158 -4.14 14.67 -0.20
N GLN A 159 -5.34 14.26 0.19
CA GLN A 159 -5.57 13.13 1.11
C GLN A 159 -5.64 11.76 0.41
N SER A 160 -5.54 11.72 -0.91
CA SER A 160 -5.66 10.49 -1.71
C SER A 160 -4.31 9.76 -1.79
N VAL A 161 -3.84 9.25 -0.65
CA VAL A 161 -2.53 8.61 -0.51
C VAL A 161 -2.52 7.23 -1.19
N TRP A 162 -1.75 7.09 -2.28
CA TRP A 162 -1.48 5.78 -2.90
C TRP A 162 -0.23 5.13 -2.31
N GLN A 163 -0.06 3.81 -2.50
CA GLN A 163 1.01 3.03 -1.87
C GLN A 163 1.04 3.23 -0.35
N LEU A 164 -0.15 3.35 0.26
CA LEU A 164 -0.30 3.50 1.70
C LEU A 164 0.33 2.28 2.41
N ASN A 165 1.20 2.55 3.39
CA ASN A 165 1.86 1.52 4.18
C ASN A 165 1.85 1.77 5.69
N ARG A 166 1.61 3.01 6.14
CA ARG A 166 1.58 3.37 7.55
C ARG A 166 0.51 4.42 7.85
N ILE A 167 -0.06 4.32 9.04
CA ILE A 167 -0.97 5.31 9.63
C ILE A 167 -0.48 5.59 11.05
N ASP A 168 -0.27 6.87 11.37
CA ASP A 168 0.00 7.33 12.72
C ASP A 168 -1.27 8.01 13.26
N VAL A 169 -1.74 7.54 14.41
CA VAL A 169 -2.91 8.10 15.13
C VAL A 169 -2.41 9.10 16.16
N GLU A 170 -3.07 10.27 16.29
CA GLU A 170 -2.71 11.32 17.26
C GLU A 170 -3.88 11.71 18.17
#